data_418cca11f44cc9566656d91ff2577506
#
_entry.id   418cca11f44cc9566656d91ff2577506
#
_cell.length_a   1.000
_cell.length_b   1.000
_cell.length_c   1.000
_cell.angle_alpha   90.00
_cell.angle_beta   90.00
_cell.angle_gamma   90.00
#
_symmetry.space_group_name_H-M   'P 1'
#
loop_
_entity.id
_entity.type
_entity.pdbx_description
1 polymer ?
#
loop_
_entity_poly.entity_id
_entity_poly.type
_entity_poly.pdbx_seq_one_letter_code
_entity_poly.pdbx_strand_id
1 'polypeptide(L)' 'MIYIVEDDAAIRELEQYALQSNGYEAVGFESSEPFWQAVHTTPPELVILDVMLPGDDGFSILKKLRAAP' A
#
# COMPACT_ATOMS: atom_id res chain seq x y z
N MET A 1 -11.36 -0.26 -2.33
CA MET A 1 -10.24 -0.87 -1.60
C MET A 1 -9.05 0.07 -1.57
N ILE A 2 -8.50 0.32 -0.40
CA ILE A 2 -7.31 1.16 -0.21
C ILE A 2 -6.16 0.24 0.21
N TYR A 3 -5.01 0.36 -0.46
CA TYR A 3 -3.82 -0.39 -0.10
C TYR A 3 -2.83 0.54 0.60
N ILE A 4 -2.20 0.03 1.66
CA ILE A 4 -1.21 0.74 2.45
C ILE A 4 0.09 -0.05 2.35
N VAL A 5 1.19 0.60 1.96
CA VAL A 5 2.50 -0.04 1.94
C VAL A 5 3.38 0.66 2.97
N GLU A 6 3.61 -0.01 4.09
CA GLU A 6 4.32 0.52 5.24
C GLU A 6 5.07 -0.62 5.95
N ASP A 7 6.37 -0.47 6.14
CA ASP A 7 7.19 -1.51 6.77
C ASP A 7 7.05 -1.56 8.30
N ASP A 8 6.69 -0.46 8.94
CA ASP A 8 6.46 -0.44 10.39
C ASP A 8 5.08 -1.02 10.69
N ALA A 9 5.04 -2.14 11.42
CA ALA A 9 3.80 -2.84 11.72
C ALA A 9 2.82 -1.98 12.53
N ALA A 10 3.32 -1.23 13.50
CA ALA A 10 2.47 -0.40 14.35
C ALA A 10 1.81 0.73 13.55
N ILE A 11 2.58 1.38 12.69
CA ILE A 11 2.06 2.46 11.84
C ILE A 11 1.07 1.89 10.83
N ARG A 12 1.41 0.77 10.20
CA ARG A 12 0.55 0.11 9.22
C ARG A 12 -0.81 -0.27 9.83
N GLU A 13 -0.80 -0.86 11.02
CA GLU A 13 -2.02 -1.24 11.72
C GLU A 13 -2.86 -0.04 12.12
N LEU A 14 -2.21 1.04 12.55
CA LEU A 14 -2.90 2.28 12.91
C LEU A 14 -3.60 2.91 11.71
N GLU A 15 -2.91 2.99 10.57
CA GLU A 15 -3.49 3.52 9.34
C GLU A 15 -4.65 2.65 8.84
N GLN A 16 -4.48 1.34 8.87
CA GLN A 16 -5.52 0.41 8.46
C GLN A 16 -6.76 0.53 9.37
N TYR A 17 -6.54 0.60 10.67
CA TYR A 17 -7.62 0.78 11.65
C TYR A 17 -8.37 2.09 11.42
N ALA A 18 -7.64 3.19 11.22
CA ALA A 18 -8.25 4.50 11.02
C ALA A 18 -9.15 4.52 9.77
N LEU A 19 -8.70 3.92 8.68
CA LEU A 19 -9.49 3.85 7.45
C LEU A 19 -10.71 2.96 7.62
N GLN A 20 -10.55 1.80 8.21
CA GLN A 20 -11.66 0.87 8.46
C GLN A 20 -12.70 1.47 9.39
N SER A 21 -12.28 2.22 10.39
CA SER A 21 -13.18 2.91 11.33
C SER A 21 -14.02 3.98 10.66
N ASN A 22 -13.57 4.49 9.53
CA ASN A 22 -14.30 5.49 8.74
C ASN A 22 -15.08 4.88 7.57
N GLY A 23 -15.25 3.57 7.56
CA GLY A 23 -16.06 2.87 6.58
C GLY A 23 -15.36 2.49 5.29
N TYR A 24 -14.03 2.63 5.22
CA TYR A 24 -13.26 2.23 4.06
C TYR A 24 -12.74 0.81 4.20
N GLU A 25 -12.61 0.11 3.08
CA GLU A 25 -11.88 -1.15 3.05
C GLU A 25 -10.40 -0.85 2.85
N ALA A 26 -9.55 -1.35 3.74
CA ALA A 26 -8.12 -1.08 3.69
C ALA A 26 -7.33 -2.35 4.04
N VAL A 27 -6.24 -2.57 3.30
CA VAL A 27 -5.33 -3.69 3.52
C VAL A 27 -3.90 -3.16 3.54
N GLY A 28 -3.13 -3.57 4.55
CA GLY A 28 -1.74 -3.18 4.71
C GLY A 28 -0.76 -4.23 4.21
N PHE A 29 0.34 -3.77 3.62
CA PHE A 29 1.44 -4.62 3.16
C PHE A 29 2.74 -4.10 3.74
N GLU A 30 3.63 -5.01 4.15
CA GLU A 30 4.90 -4.62 4.75
C GLU A 30 5.97 -4.27 3.73
N SER A 31 5.78 -4.67 2.46
CA SER A 31 6.75 -4.44 1.40
C SER A 31 6.07 -4.40 0.04
N SER A 32 6.84 -4.07 -1.00
CA SER A 32 6.32 -3.92 -2.35
C SER A 32 5.88 -5.24 -2.98
N GLU A 33 6.55 -6.34 -2.68
CA GLU A 33 6.26 -7.63 -3.33
C GLU A 33 4.83 -8.12 -3.08
N PRO A 34 4.36 -8.29 -1.84
CA PRO A 34 2.97 -8.69 -1.61
C PRO A 34 1.97 -7.64 -2.10
N PHE A 35 2.35 -6.36 -2.06
CA PHE A 35 1.53 -5.28 -2.61
C PHE A 35 1.28 -5.47 -4.10
N TRP A 36 2.33 -5.72 -4.90
CA TRP A 36 2.18 -5.92 -6.34
C TRP A 36 1.35 -7.15 -6.68
N GLN A 37 1.48 -8.22 -5.91
CA GLN A 37 0.65 -9.41 -6.09
C GLN A 37 -0.83 -9.08 -5.91
N ALA A 38 -1.15 -8.29 -4.88
CA ALA A 38 -2.52 -7.87 -4.63
C ALA A 38 -3.06 -6.95 -5.72
N VAL A 39 -2.23 -6.03 -6.23
CA VAL A 39 -2.62 -5.12 -7.32
C VAL A 39 -3.01 -5.89 -8.58
N HIS A 40 -2.27 -6.94 -8.91
CA HIS A 40 -2.57 -7.75 -10.09
C HIS A 40 -3.90 -8.51 -9.97
N THR A 41 -4.29 -8.86 -8.76
CA THR A 41 -5.55 -9.57 -8.51
C THR A 41 -6.72 -8.61 -8.36
N THR A 42 -6.55 -7.57 -7.55
CA THR A 42 -7.60 -6.59 -7.25
C THR A 42 -6.98 -5.19 -7.22
N PRO A 43 -7.06 -4.44 -8.33
CA PRO A 43 -6.51 -3.07 -8.35
C PRO A 43 -7.17 -2.19 -7.31
N PRO A 44 -6.38 -1.39 -6.57
CA PRO A 44 -6.92 -0.50 -5.56
C PRO A 44 -7.41 0.83 -6.16
N GLU A 45 -8.28 1.52 -5.44
CA GLU A 45 -8.71 2.86 -5.79
C GLU A 45 -7.72 3.91 -5.30
N LEU A 46 -7.00 3.61 -4.21
CA LEU A 46 -6.03 4.51 -3.60
C LEU A 46 -4.91 3.70 -2.97
N VAL A 47 -3.69 4.23 -3.05
CA VAL A 47 -2.51 3.62 -2.43
C VAL A 47 -1.82 4.65 -1.55
N ILE A 48 -1.54 4.27 -0.31
CA ILE A 48 -0.75 5.06 0.63
C ILE A 48 0.63 4.41 0.73
N LEU A 49 1.67 5.16 0.38
CA LEU A 49 3.03 4.63 0.28
C LEU A 49 3.97 5.24 1.33
N ASP A 50 4.80 4.38 1.94
CA ASP A 50 5.99 4.81 2.66
C ASP A 50 7.16 4.83 1.68
N VAL A 51 7.83 5.99 1.57
CA VAL A 51 8.92 6.18 0.61
C VAL A 51 10.23 5.51 1.05
N MET A 52 10.31 5.01 2.28
CA MET A 52 11.52 4.39 2.84
C MET A 52 11.40 2.87 2.95
N LEU A 53 10.70 2.24 2.02
CA LEU A 53 10.50 0.79 2.04
C LEU A 53 11.77 0.03 1.72
N PRO A 54 11.99 -1.12 2.40
CA PRO A 54 13.08 -2.02 2.02
C PRO A 54 12.82 -2.62 0.62
N GLY A 55 13.86 -2.72 -0.18
CA GLY A 55 13.79 -3.27 -1.54
C GLY A 55 13.35 -2.22 -2.55
N ASP A 56 12.05 -2.10 -2.78
CA ASP A 56 11.47 -1.04 -3.62
C ASP A 56 11.08 0.12 -2.71
N ASP A 57 11.62 1.31 -2.92
CA ASP A 57 11.19 2.49 -2.17
C ASP A 57 9.86 3.04 -2.73
N GLY A 58 9.24 3.95 -1.97
CA GLY A 58 7.94 4.50 -2.36
C GLY A 58 7.97 5.25 -3.69
N PHE A 59 9.10 5.87 -4.03
CA PHE A 59 9.24 6.56 -5.31
C PHE A 59 9.29 5.58 -6.48
N SER A 60 9.97 4.44 -6.32
CA SER A 60 10.01 3.39 -7.35
C SER A 60 8.63 2.80 -7.58
N ILE A 61 7.88 2.54 -6.52
CA ILE A 61 6.52 2.04 -6.62
C ILE A 61 5.63 3.06 -7.34
N LEU A 62 5.75 4.33 -6.99
CA LEU A 62 4.96 5.39 -7.63
C LEU A 62 5.25 5.49 -9.12
N LYS A 63 6.52 5.38 -9.52
CA LYS A 63 6.91 5.36 -10.93
C LYS A 63 6.26 4.21 -11.68
N LYS A 64 6.28 3.01 -11.10
CA LYS A 64 5.68 1.81 -11.71
C LYS A 64 4.16 1.97 -11.85
N LEU A 65 3.51 2.53 -10.86
CA LEU A 65 2.07 2.79 -10.91
C LEU A 65 1.70 3.78 -12.01
N ARG A 66 2.50 4.83 -12.18
CA ARG A 66 2.25 5.83 -13.22
C ARG A 66 2.51 5.29 -14.63
N ALA A 67 3.40 4.32 -14.76
CA ALA A 67 3.69 3.69 -16.05
C ALA A 67 2.63 2.65 -16.43
N ALA A 68 1.85 2.15 -15.47
CA ALA A 68 0.80 1.17 -15.72
C ALA A 68 -0.38 1.82 -16.47
N PRO A 69 -0.99 1.08 -17.41
CA PRO A 69 -2.18 1.59 -18.12
C PRO A 69 -3.40 1.72 -17.21
#